data_5f83b548cb95085bc57573a829a6a079
#
_entry.id   5f83b548cb95085bc57573a829a6a079
#
_cell.length_a   1.000
_cell.length_b   1.000
_cell.length_c   1.000
_cell.angle_alpha   90.00
_cell.angle_beta   90.00
_cell.angle_gamma   90.00
#
_symmetry.space_group_name_H-M   'P 1'
#
loop_
_entity.id
_entity.type
_entity.pdbx_description
1 polymer ?
#
loop_
_entity_poly.entity_id
_entity_poly.type
_entity_poly.pdbx_seq_one_letter_code
_entity_poly.pdbx_strand_id
1 'polypeptide(L)'
;MLSEQTPNLSTPAPRPPAAPTAPPESHPGRRAYVLKMYPRFSETFIVSEILAREAAGEDLVIFSLRPSTDTRFHPELARVRAEVIHIDRPSSARSFWQTFAEAAAEPRVAAAVPGHLGELMELGHDDAIQALTLARLALDHEVTHLHAHFASVSTTVA
;
A
#
# COMPACT_ATOMS: atom_id res chain seq x y z
N MET A 1 -21.70 11.30 68.29
CA MET A 1 -22.13 12.02 67.08
C MET A 1 -20.96 12.00 66.09
N LEU A 2 -20.99 11.05 65.21
CA LEU A 2 -19.98 10.91 64.12
C LEU A 2 -20.65 11.37 62.80
N SER A 3 -20.18 12.50 62.26
CA SER A 3 -20.66 13.04 60.99
C SER A 3 -19.96 12.31 59.86
N GLU A 4 -20.68 11.50 59.10
CA GLU A 4 -20.25 10.92 57.85
C GLU A 4 -20.23 11.99 56.74
N GLN A 5 -19.05 12.30 56.27
CA GLN A 5 -18.87 13.09 55.05
C GLN A 5 -18.89 12.15 53.83
N THR A 6 -19.92 12.25 53.01
CA THR A 6 -20.00 11.59 51.69
C THR A 6 -19.05 12.27 50.70
N PRO A 7 -18.21 11.51 49.97
CA PRO A 7 -17.37 12.09 48.91
C PRO A 7 -18.21 12.44 47.68
N ASN A 8 -18.13 13.70 47.28
CA ASN A 8 -18.75 14.22 46.05
C ASN A 8 -17.99 13.70 44.82
N LEU A 9 -18.57 12.70 44.15
CA LEU A 9 -18.10 12.20 42.85
C LEU A 9 -18.51 13.20 41.76
N SER A 10 -17.66 14.20 41.51
CA SER A 10 -17.80 15.07 40.33
C SER A 10 -17.54 14.27 39.07
N THR A 11 -18.59 14.04 38.30
CA THR A 11 -18.50 13.45 36.93
C THR A 11 -17.70 14.39 36.01
N PRO A 12 -16.64 13.94 35.34
CA PRO A 12 -15.90 14.79 34.43
C PRO A 12 -16.79 15.19 33.24
N ALA A 13 -16.71 16.45 32.86
CA ALA A 13 -17.44 17.00 31.72
C ALA A 13 -17.08 16.25 30.43
N PRO A 14 -18.02 16.06 29.51
CA PRO A 14 -17.74 15.41 28.21
C PRO A 14 -16.68 16.20 27.45
N ARG A 15 -15.68 15.45 26.90
CA ARG A 15 -14.62 16.01 26.08
C ARG A 15 -15.25 16.63 24.82
N PRO A 16 -14.89 17.88 24.46
CA PRO A 16 -15.39 18.48 23.23
C PRO A 16 -14.99 17.61 22.01
N PRO A 17 -15.82 17.56 20.96
CA PRO A 17 -15.50 16.84 19.74
C PRO A 17 -14.17 17.36 19.18
N ALA A 18 -13.33 16.43 18.73
CA ALA A 18 -12.07 16.77 18.09
C ALA A 18 -12.34 17.71 16.91
N ALA A 19 -11.56 18.78 16.79
CA ALA A 19 -11.64 19.67 15.64
C ALA A 19 -11.44 18.86 14.35
N PRO A 20 -12.11 19.21 13.25
CA PRO A 20 -11.93 18.52 11.99
C PRO A 20 -10.44 18.57 11.62
N THR A 21 -9.86 17.40 11.43
CA THR A 21 -8.48 17.27 10.95
C THR A 21 -8.39 18.02 9.63
N ALA A 22 -7.40 18.91 9.50
CA ALA A 22 -7.14 19.62 8.26
C ALA A 22 -7.05 18.59 7.10
N PRO A 23 -7.56 18.93 5.90
CA PRO A 23 -7.41 18.04 4.75
C PRO A 23 -5.92 17.70 4.58
N PRO A 24 -5.58 16.44 4.23
CA PRO A 24 -4.20 16.05 4.05
C PRO A 24 -3.56 16.98 3.02
N GLU A 25 -2.38 17.52 3.38
CA GLU A 25 -1.60 18.35 2.46
C GLU A 25 -1.41 17.54 1.17
N SER A 26 -1.77 18.14 0.04
CA SER A 26 -1.58 17.54 -1.27
C SER A 26 -0.07 17.41 -1.51
N HIS A 27 0.49 16.23 -1.29
CA HIS A 27 1.88 15.97 -1.63
C HIS A 27 2.00 15.99 -3.16
N PRO A 28 2.87 16.85 -3.71
CA PRO A 28 3.15 16.81 -5.14
C PRO A 28 3.86 15.49 -5.46
N GLY A 29 3.20 14.62 -6.21
CA GLY A 29 3.75 13.34 -6.63
C GLY A 29 2.70 12.24 -6.70
N ARG A 30 2.96 11.23 -7.53
CA ARG A 30 2.08 10.08 -7.71
C ARG A 30 2.16 9.15 -6.51
N ARG A 31 1.02 8.69 -6.00
CA ARG A 31 0.95 7.71 -4.90
C ARG A 31 0.64 6.33 -5.45
N ALA A 32 1.25 5.31 -4.87
CA ALA A 32 0.96 3.93 -5.23
C ALA A 32 0.39 3.16 -4.05
N TYR A 33 -0.68 2.41 -4.31
CA TYR A 33 -1.13 1.34 -3.42
C TYR A 33 -0.39 0.06 -3.76
N VAL A 34 0.19 -0.60 -2.76
CA VAL A 34 0.78 -1.93 -2.90
C VAL A 34 -0.14 -2.92 -2.21
N LEU A 35 -0.82 -3.75 -3.00
CA LEU A 35 -1.85 -4.67 -2.52
C LEU A 35 -1.46 -6.11 -2.83
N LYS A 36 -1.68 -7.00 -1.86
CA LYS A 36 -1.41 -8.43 -2.05
C LYS A 36 -2.18 -9.01 -3.25
N MET A 37 -3.41 -8.55 -3.44
CA MET A 37 -4.32 -8.95 -4.51
C MET A 37 -5.33 -7.83 -4.73
N TYR A 38 -5.59 -7.47 -5.98
CA TYR A 38 -6.59 -6.47 -6.32
C TYR A 38 -7.25 -6.80 -7.66
N PRO A 39 -8.59 -6.59 -7.80
CA PRO A 39 -9.52 -6.21 -6.73
C PRO A 39 -9.90 -7.38 -5.82
N ARG A 40 -10.41 -7.08 -4.60
CA ARG A 40 -10.95 -8.08 -3.68
C ARG A 40 -12.35 -7.71 -3.20
N PHE A 41 -13.23 -8.70 -3.18
CA PHE A 41 -14.61 -8.52 -2.73
C PHE A 41 -14.69 -8.13 -1.25
N SER A 42 -13.82 -8.69 -0.40
CA SER A 42 -13.82 -8.45 1.05
C SER A 42 -13.15 -7.13 1.48
N GLU A 43 -12.51 -6.42 0.56
CA GLU A 43 -11.69 -5.23 0.88
C GLU A 43 -12.33 -3.94 0.32
N THR A 44 -13.64 -3.78 0.53
CA THR A 44 -14.42 -2.60 0.06
C THR A 44 -13.91 -1.28 0.60
N PHE A 45 -13.32 -1.28 1.79
CA PHE A 45 -12.76 -0.08 2.39
C PHE A 45 -11.57 0.46 1.58
N ILE A 46 -10.75 -0.40 0.96
CA ILE A 46 -9.65 0.02 0.06
C ILE A 46 -10.23 0.74 -1.16
N VAL A 47 -11.28 0.18 -1.78
CA VAL A 47 -11.96 0.82 -2.92
C VAL A 47 -12.54 2.17 -2.50
N SER A 48 -13.16 2.26 -1.34
CA SER A 48 -13.71 3.51 -0.81
C SER A 48 -12.64 4.56 -0.54
N GLU A 49 -11.48 4.14 -0.01
CA GLU A 49 -10.34 5.04 0.21
C GLU A 49 -9.76 5.54 -1.11
N ILE A 50 -9.54 4.66 -2.09
CA ILE A 50 -9.05 5.03 -3.43
C ILE A 50 -9.99 6.06 -4.06
N LEU A 51 -11.31 5.80 -4.06
CA LEU A 51 -12.30 6.72 -4.61
C LEU A 51 -12.31 8.08 -3.90
N ALA A 52 -12.13 8.10 -2.59
CA ALA A 52 -12.05 9.36 -1.83
C ALA A 52 -10.80 10.17 -2.20
N ARG A 53 -9.64 9.51 -2.36
CA ARG A 53 -8.40 10.15 -2.79
C ARG A 53 -8.48 10.66 -4.23
N GLU A 54 -9.05 9.86 -5.14
CA GLU A 54 -9.30 10.29 -6.52
C GLU A 54 -10.26 11.50 -6.59
N ALA A 55 -11.27 11.54 -5.71
CA ALA A 55 -12.18 12.69 -5.60
C ALA A 55 -11.47 13.93 -5.05
N ALA A 56 -10.43 13.76 -4.22
CA ALA A 56 -9.56 14.83 -3.76
C ALA A 56 -8.52 15.29 -4.81
N GLY A 57 -8.51 14.65 -5.99
CA GLY A 57 -7.60 15.01 -7.09
C GLY A 57 -6.22 14.37 -6.99
N GLU A 58 -6.02 13.36 -6.15
CA GLU A 58 -4.76 12.65 -6.07
C GLU A 58 -4.54 11.76 -7.31
N ASP A 59 -3.30 11.73 -7.82
CA ASP A 59 -2.88 10.81 -8.87
C ASP A 59 -2.42 9.50 -8.23
N LEU A 60 -3.11 8.40 -8.59
CA LEU A 60 -2.94 7.10 -7.97
C LEU A 60 -2.59 6.02 -8.99
N VAL A 61 -1.77 5.05 -8.56
CA VAL A 61 -1.54 3.78 -9.25
C VAL A 61 -1.68 2.63 -8.26
N ILE A 62 -2.11 1.47 -8.71
CA ILE A 62 -2.31 0.28 -7.88
C ILE A 62 -1.37 -0.82 -8.38
N PHE A 63 -0.41 -1.22 -7.54
CA PHE A 63 0.42 -2.40 -7.75
C PHE A 63 -0.21 -3.60 -7.05
N SER A 64 -0.61 -4.59 -7.82
CA SER A 64 -1.18 -5.83 -7.31
C SER A 64 -0.18 -6.97 -7.43
N LEU A 65 0.23 -7.56 -6.29
CA LEU A 65 1.23 -8.63 -6.24
C LEU A 65 0.69 -9.99 -6.71
N ARG A 66 -0.62 -10.09 -6.88
CA ARG A 66 -1.30 -11.30 -7.39
C ARG A 66 -2.57 -10.91 -8.14
N PRO A 67 -2.93 -11.67 -9.16
CA PRO A 67 -4.23 -11.50 -9.81
C PRO A 67 -5.37 -11.82 -8.85
N SER A 68 -6.51 -11.17 -9.05
CA SER A 68 -7.72 -11.48 -8.28
C SER A 68 -8.24 -12.89 -8.62
N THR A 69 -8.66 -13.59 -7.58
CA THR A 69 -9.35 -14.88 -7.69
C THR A 69 -10.84 -14.77 -7.36
N ASP A 70 -11.31 -13.58 -7.00
CA ASP A 70 -12.70 -13.32 -6.65
C ASP A 70 -13.57 -13.32 -7.93
N THR A 71 -14.74 -13.90 -7.84
CA THR A 71 -15.72 -13.99 -8.96
C THR A 71 -16.83 -12.95 -8.84
N ARG A 72 -16.83 -12.19 -7.75
CA ARG A 72 -17.83 -11.14 -7.47
C ARG A 72 -17.09 -9.86 -7.11
N PHE A 73 -17.67 -8.74 -7.53
CA PHE A 73 -17.11 -7.42 -7.24
C PHE A 73 -18.23 -6.45 -6.87
N HIS A 74 -17.89 -5.45 -6.09
CA HIS A 74 -18.80 -4.37 -5.77
C HIS A 74 -18.90 -3.38 -6.94
N PRO A 75 -20.09 -2.80 -7.18
CA PRO A 75 -20.29 -1.84 -8.29
C PRO A 75 -19.37 -0.63 -8.22
N GLU A 76 -18.96 -0.23 -7.01
CA GLU A 76 -18.07 0.89 -6.76
C GLU A 76 -16.71 0.73 -7.45
N LEU A 77 -16.27 -0.53 -7.66
CA LEU A 77 -15.01 -0.81 -8.35
C LEU A 77 -14.97 -0.22 -9.77
N ALA A 78 -16.11 -0.19 -10.46
CA ALA A 78 -16.20 0.38 -11.80
C ALA A 78 -15.94 1.90 -11.85
N ARG A 79 -15.90 2.57 -10.70
CA ARG A 79 -15.64 4.01 -10.58
C ARG A 79 -14.17 4.33 -10.35
N VAL A 80 -13.35 3.34 -9.98
CA VAL A 80 -11.91 3.50 -9.78
C VAL A 80 -11.26 3.79 -11.13
N ARG A 81 -10.47 4.85 -11.20
CA ARG A 81 -9.75 5.31 -12.40
C ARG A 81 -8.27 4.98 -12.36
N ALA A 82 -7.73 4.74 -11.16
CA ALA A 82 -6.34 4.41 -10.96
C ALA A 82 -5.94 3.20 -11.81
N GLU A 83 -4.82 3.32 -12.51
CA GLU A 83 -4.22 2.22 -13.25
C GLU A 83 -3.86 1.06 -12.33
N VAL A 84 -4.17 -0.17 -12.76
CA VAL A 84 -3.82 -1.39 -12.03
C VAL A 84 -2.71 -2.12 -12.76
N ILE A 85 -1.56 -2.28 -12.10
CA ILE A 85 -0.39 -2.97 -12.64
C ILE A 85 -0.17 -4.24 -11.81
N HIS A 86 -0.15 -5.38 -12.50
CA HIS A 86 0.12 -6.66 -11.86
C HIS A 86 1.62 -6.96 -11.84
N ILE A 87 2.12 -7.32 -10.66
CA ILE A 87 3.51 -7.76 -10.47
C ILE A 87 3.48 -9.27 -10.26
N ASP A 88 3.58 -10.00 -11.37
CA ASP A 88 3.49 -11.45 -11.35
C ASP A 88 4.73 -12.09 -10.71
N ARG A 89 4.52 -13.27 -10.13
CA ARG A 89 5.62 -14.10 -9.65
C ARG A 89 6.25 -14.87 -10.81
N PRO A 90 7.59 -15.01 -10.81
CA PRO A 90 8.23 -15.82 -11.83
C PRO A 90 7.77 -17.27 -11.75
N SER A 91 7.38 -17.84 -12.88
CA SER A 91 6.93 -19.24 -12.98
C SER A 91 8.06 -20.25 -13.21
N SER A 92 9.28 -19.75 -13.44
CA SER A 92 10.45 -20.55 -13.76
C SER A 92 11.75 -19.82 -13.39
N ALA A 93 12.86 -20.57 -13.29
CA ALA A 93 14.18 -19.96 -13.10
C ALA A 93 14.55 -19.01 -14.23
N ARG A 94 14.14 -19.32 -15.47
CA ARG A 94 14.36 -18.42 -16.63
C ARG A 94 13.66 -17.09 -16.44
N SER A 95 12.36 -17.10 -16.08
CA SER A 95 11.59 -15.89 -15.89
C SER A 95 12.10 -15.09 -14.69
N PHE A 96 12.56 -15.76 -13.62
CA PHE A 96 13.22 -15.10 -12.49
C PHE A 96 14.44 -14.28 -12.96
N TRP A 97 15.38 -14.92 -13.66
CA TRP A 97 16.60 -14.23 -14.11
C TRP A 97 16.32 -13.15 -15.14
N GLN A 98 15.31 -13.33 -15.98
CA GLN A 98 14.87 -12.30 -16.91
C GLN A 98 14.33 -11.07 -16.16
N THR A 99 13.41 -11.25 -15.22
CA THR A 99 12.86 -10.16 -14.42
C THR A 99 13.93 -9.47 -13.58
N PHE A 100 14.86 -10.26 -13.01
CA PHE A 100 16.01 -9.70 -12.30
C PHE A 100 16.87 -8.82 -13.20
N ALA A 101 17.18 -9.28 -14.41
CA ALA A 101 17.96 -8.51 -15.38
C ALA A 101 17.25 -7.23 -15.81
N GLU A 102 15.92 -7.27 -15.99
CA GLU A 102 15.10 -6.09 -16.31
C GLU A 102 15.13 -5.06 -15.19
N ALA A 103 14.98 -5.51 -13.93
CA ALA A 103 15.07 -4.62 -12.77
C ALA A 103 16.50 -4.04 -12.61
N ALA A 104 17.52 -4.86 -12.79
CA ALA A 104 18.92 -4.44 -12.70
C ALA A 104 19.36 -3.55 -13.89
N ALA A 105 18.60 -3.48 -14.96
CA ALA A 105 18.85 -2.55 -16.05
C ALA A 105 18.48 -1.10 -15.69
N GLU A 106 17.62 -0.87 -14.69
CA GLU A 106 17.35 0.47 -14.15
C GLU A 106 18.53 0.90 -13.26
N PRO A 107 19.26 1.97 -13.60
CA PRO A 107 20.50 2.35 -12.91
C PRO A 107 20.31 2.63 -11.41
N ARG A 108 19.18 3.20 -11.01
CA ARG A 108 18.88 3.50 -9.60
C ARG A 108 18.61 2.23 -8.80
N VAL A 109 17.91 1.26 -9.37
CA VAL A 109 17.69 -0.06 -8.76
C VAL A 109 19.01 -0.79 -8.65
N ALA A 110 19.80 -0.85 -9.73
CA ALA A 110 21.11 -1.48 -9.73
C ALA A 110 22.05 -0.90 -8.66
N ALA A 111 22.05 0.41 -8.47
CA ALA A 111 22.86 1.08 -7.48
C ALA A 111 22.41 0.81 -6.03
N ALA A 112 21.11 0.56 -5.80
CA ALA A 112 20.55 0.28 -4.49
C ALA A 112 20.74 -1.18 -4.03
N VAL A 113 20.70 -2.15 -4.96
CA VAL A 113 20.74 -3.60 -4.66
C VAL A 113 21.91 -3.99 -3.75
N PRO A 114 23.17 -3.55 -3.96
CA PRO A 114 24.27 -3.95 -3.07
C PRO A 114 24.06 -3.54 -1.60
N GLY A 115 23.45 -2.38 -1.36
CA GLY A 115 23.17 -1.88 -0.01
C GLY A 115 22.06 -2.65 0.71
N HIS A 116 21.14 -3.28 -0.03
CA HIS A 116 19.99 -4.01 0.48
C HIS A 116 20.06 -5.53 0.24
N LEU A 117 21.22 -6.03 -0.20
CA LEU A 117 21.35 -7.45 -0.57
C LEU A 117 21.05 -8.39 0.60
N GLY A 118 21.46 -8.04 1.81
CA GLY A 118 21.17 -8.83 3.01
C GLY A 118 19.67 -8.97 3.25
N GLU A 119 18.94 -7.88 3.18
CA GLU A 119 17.48 -7.83 3.34
C GLU A 119 16.77 -8.64 2.23
N LEU A 120 17.20 -8.47 0.99
CA LEU A 120 16.66 -9.23 -0.15
C LEU A 120 16.90 -10.74 -0.01
N MET A 121 18.02 -11.16 0.58
CA MET A 121 18.34 -12.58 0.81
C MET A 121 17.51 -13.19 1.94
N GLU A 122 17.02 -12.39 2.89
CA GLU A 122 16.10 -12.85 3.94
C GLU A 122 14.67 -13.07 3.42
N LEU A 123 14.33 -12.45 2.29
CA LEU A 123 13.04 -12.65 1.63
C LEU A 123 13.01 -14.00 0.88
N GLY A 124 11.82 -14.58 0.73
CA GLY A 124 11.61 -15.63 -0.25
C GLY A 124 11.90 -15.10 -1.67
N HIS A 125 12.42 -15.98 -2.56
CA HIS A 125 12.81 -15.57 -3.91
C HIS A 125 11.69 -14.85 -4.70
N ASP A 126 10.45 -15.24 -4.50
CA ASP A 126 9.28 -14.58 -5.11
C ASP A 126 9.09 -13.15 -4.61
N ASP A 127 9.21 -12.95 -3.31
CA ASP A 127 8.99 -11.63 -2.69
C ASP A 127 10.17 -10.70 -3.00
N ALA A 128 11.41 -11.22 -3.03
CA ALA A 128 12.58 -10.44 -3.44
C ALA A 128 12.47 -9.93 -4.89
N ILE A 129 12.05 -10.80 -5.83
CA ILE A 129 11.90 -10.38 -7.22
C ILE A 129 10.72 -9.42 -7.41
N GLN A 130 9.64 -9.60 -6.64
CA GLN A 130 8.53 -8.63 -6.66
C GLN A 130 8.95 -7.28 -6.09
N ALA A 131 9.79 -7.23 -5.06
CA ALA A 131 10.35 -5.99 -4.52
C ALA A 131 11.22 -5.25 -5.55
N LEU A 132 12.11 -5.96 -6.24
CA LEU A 132 12.93 -5.37 -7.31
C LEU A 132 12.08 -4.86 -8.47
N THR A 133 11.05 -5.61 -8.85
CA THR A 133 10.12 -5.21 -9.91
C THR A 133 9.31 -3.98 -9.50
N LEU A 134 8.81 -3.96 -8.25
CA LEU A 134 8.10 -2.83 -7.69
C LEU A 134 8.98 -1.57 -7.67
N ALA A 135 10.24 -1.69 -7.23
CA ALA A 135 11.18 -0.57 -7.21
C ALA A 135 11.34 0.04 -8.61
N ARG A 136 11.56 -0.80 -9.64
CA ARG A 136 11.65 -0.33 -11.02
C ARG A 136 10.36 0.35 -11.48
N LEU A 137 9.20 -0.30 -11.30
CA LEU A 137 7.91 0.25 -11.70
C LEU A 137 7.57 1.55 -10.97
N ALA A 138 7.91 1.65 -9.68
CA ALA A 138 7.71 2.88 -8.92
C ALA A 138 8.49 4.05 -9.51
N LEU A 139 9.71 3.78 -10.00
CA LEU A 139 10.51 4.79 -10.71
C LEU A 139 9.92 5.13 -12.09
N ASP A 140 9.52 4.13 -12.86
CA ASP A 140 8.92 4.32 -14.19
C ASP A 140 7.62 5.13 -14.14
N HIS A 141 6.85 4.98 -13.04
CA HIS A 141 5.58 5.68 -12.81
C HIS A 141 5.72 6.93 -11.95
N GLU A 142 6.94 7.40 -11.67
CA GLU A 142 7.22 8.62 -10.87
C GLU A 142 6.55 8.60 -9.49
N VAL A 143 6.46 7.41 -8.88
CA VAL A 143 5.85 7.23 -7.56
C VAL A 143 6.73 7.85 -6.49
N THR A 144 6.14 8.68 -5.65
CA THR A 144 6.82 9.34 -4.52
C THR A 144 6.40 8.79 -3.17
N HIS A 145 5.33 8.02 -3.12
CA HIS A 145 4.82 7.42 -1.90
C HIS A 145 4.20 6.05 -2.15
N LEU A 146 4.68 5.04 -1.43
CA LEU A 146 4.10 3.70 -1.40
C LEU A 146 3.19 3.55 -0.19
N HIS A 147 1.97 3.06 -0.39
CA HIS A 147 0.99 2.79 0.65
C HIS A 147 0.60 1.32 0.61
N ALA A 148 0.97 0.57 1.65
CA ALA A 148 0.60 -0.83 1.78
C ALA A 148 -0.43 -1.01 2.90
N HIS A 149 -1.50 -1.77 2.61
CA HIS A 149 -2.46 -2.17 3.63
C HIS A 149 -2.05 -3.51 4.24
N PHE A 150 -2.21 -3.62 5.56
CA PHE A 150 -1.89 -4.78 6.39
C PHE A 150 -0.39 -5.08 6.51
N ALA A 151 0.00 -5.62 7.67
CA ALA A 151 1.32 -6.21 7.90
C ALA A 151 1.40 -7.59 7.21
N SER A 152 1.54 -7.60 5.89
CA SER A 152 1.55 -8.78 5.03
C SER A 152 2.62 -8.66 3.95
N VAL A 153 2.64 -9.60 3.01
CA VAL A 153 3.56 -9.57 1.84
C VAL A 153 3.60 -8.20 1.15
N SER A 154 2.47 -7.47 1.06
CA SER A 154 2.46 -6.13 0.48
C SER A 154 3.35 -5.14 1.22
N THR A 155 3.40 -5.20 2.54
CA THR A 155 4.28 -4.35 3.37
C THR A 155 5.74 -4.80 3.29
N THR A 156 5.98 -6.12 3.17
CA THR A 156 7.33 -6.68 3.03
C THR A 156 7.97 -6.31 1.70
N VAL A 157 7.17 -6.27 0.62
CA VAL A 157 7.63 -5.96 -0.74
C VAL A 157 7.78 -4.45 -0.97
N ALA A 158 6.94 -3.63 -0.31
CA ALA A 158 6.97 -2.16 -0.42
C ALA A 158 8.08 -1.52 0.40
#